data_9d2e7aa16b6ab3015e5b3a31f1a7625b
#
_entry.id   9d2e7aa16b6ab3015e5b3a31f1a7625b
#
_cell.length_a   1.000
_cell.length_b   1.000
_cell.length_c   1.000
_cell.angle_alpha   90.00
_cell.angle_beta   90.00
_cell.angle_gamma   90.00
#
_symmetry.space_group_name_H-M   'P 1'
#
loop_
_entity.id
_entity.type
_entity.pdbx_description
1 polymer ?
#
loop_
_entity_poly.entity_id
_entity_poly.type
_entity_poly.pdbx_seq_one_letter_code
_entity_poly.pdbx_strand_id
1 'polypeptide(L)'
;MTDTPVTSIRALREQYQQQAPAHRDLALLVSVAALVNAQPLEQCAEDILRVMASVLGTNHAALLRYQSGRLTCVAGLGHAPPTKTRMPAQGYLPSLLKYPAAALLRHPVDQAWVFMSADLQYELIVPMAYAGHITGLLAFAAPAVTELELPSSSVQLWLSTVATLLAGLWQDGTTRRRLSERAQQELRLLTPREREVMSFLTKGMSNRRIADLLGISAGTVKTHVEHILSKLQLDDRAHAAAKAVELKLGSSE
;
A
#
# COMPACT_ATOMS: atom_id res chain seq x y z
N MET A 1 11.64 38.21 -3.57
CA MET A 1 11.38 37.65 -2.23
C MET A 1 9.88 37.39 -2.16
N THR A 2 9.47 36.20 -2.51
CA THR A 2 8.06 35.78 -2.44
C THR A 2 7.96 34.80 -1.28
N ASP A 3 7.45 35.33 -0.17
CA ASP A 3 7.14 34.60 1.04
C ASP A 3 6.00 33.62 0.74
N THR A 4 6.30 32.35 0.67
CA THR A 4 5.26 31.30 0.58
C THR A 4 4.72 31.14 1.99
N PRO A 5 3.43 31.39 2.25
CA PRO A 5 2.89 31.27 3.60
C PRO A 5 2.95 29.81 4.02
N VAL A 6 3.72 29.53 5.06
CA VAL A 6 3.65 28.29 5.82
C VAL A 6 2.23 28.24 6.42
N THR A 7 1.32 27.60 5.72
CA THR A 7 -0.04 27.39 6.22
C THR A 7 0.07 26.58 7.51
N SER A 8 -0.28 27.21 8.63
CA SER A 8 -0.20 26.59 9.95
C SER A 8 -0.95 25.25 9.93
N ILE A 9 -0.36 24.19 10.48
CA ILE A 9 -0.96 22.85 10.64
C ILE A 9 -2.36 22.95 11.28
N ARG A 10 -2.57 23.95 12.14
CA ARG A 10 -3.86 24.26 12.75
C ARG A 10 -4.89 24.77 11.73
N ALA A 11 -4.50 25.63 10.82
CA ALA A 11 -5.36 26.14 9.76
C ALA A 11 -5.74 25.02 8.77
N LEU A 12 -4.81 24.14 8.45
CA LEU A 12 -5.07 22.93 7.67
C LEU A 12 -6.08 22.00 8.38
N ARG A 13 -5.95 21.83 9.69
CA ARG A 13 -6.86 21.00 10.49
C ARG A 13 -8.28 21.58 10.53
N GLU A 14 -8.42 22.89 10.72
CA GLU A 14 -9.71 23.59 10.76
C GLU A 14 -10.38 23.59 9.36
N GLN A 15 -9.62 23.84 8.31
CA GLN A 15 -10.09 23.74 6.92
C GLN A 15 -10.52 22.31 6.57
N TYR A 16 -9.80 21.33 7.09
CA TYR A 16 -10.06 19.90 6.90
C TYR A 16 -11.37 19.45 7.56
N GLN A 17 -11.67 19.94 8.78
CA GLN A 17 -12.90 19.60 9.50
C GLN A 17 -14.16 20.18 8.88
N GLN A 18 -14.04 21.25 8.07
CA GLN A 18 -15.17 21.93 7.43
C GLN A 18 -15.55 21.38 6.04
N GLN A 19 -14.72 20.50 5.45
CA GLN A 19 -14.99 19.95 4.12
C GLN A 19 -15.82 18.66 4.18
N ALA A 20 -16.62 18.40 3.11
CA ALA A 20 -17.33 17.14 2.96
C ALA A 20 -16.33 15.94 2.89
N PRO A 21 -16.65 14.75 3.44
CA PRO A 21 -15.71 13.63 3.58
C PRO A 21 -14.93 13.27 2.30
N ALA A 22 -15.59 13.23 1.15
CA ALA A 22 -14.96 12.90 -0.13
C ALA A 22 -13.95 13.94 -0.63
N HIS A 23 -14.14 15.22 -0.30
CA HIS A 23 -13.20 16.30 -0.64
C HIS A 23 -11.97 16.31 0.28
N ARG A 24 -12.14 15.86 1.52
CA ARG A 24 -11.05 15.70 2.49
C ARG A 24 -10.00 14.71 2.02
N ASP A 25 -10.46 13.53 1.61
CA ASP A 25 -9.56 12.43 1.23
C ASP A 25 -8.73 12.80 0.00
N LEU A 26 -9.33 13.49 -0.95
CA LEU A 26 -8.62 13.96 -2.14
C LEU A 26 -7.59 15.07 -1.82
N ALA A 27 -7.95 16.05 -0.99
CA ALA A 27 -7.05 17.13 -0.60
C ALA A 27 -5.79 16.60 0.12
N LEU A 28 -5.95 15.57 0.94
CA LEU A 28 -4.83 14.90 1.62
C LEU A 28 -3.93 14.14 0.67
N LEU A 29 -4.51 13.38 -0.28
CA LEU A 29 -3.72 12.71 -1.30
C LEU A 29 -2.90 13.70 -2.12
N VAL A 30 -3.51 14.83 -2.49
CA VAL A 30 -2.82 15.90 -3.21
C VAL A 30 -1.69 16.50 -2.36
N SER A 31 -1.91 16.71 -1.06
CA SER A 31 -0.89 17.25 -0.15
C SER A 31 0.30 16.28 -0.01
N VAL A 32 0.05 14.99 0.18
CA VAL A 32 1.10 13.97 0.24
C VAL A 32 1.83 13.87 -1.09
N ALA A 33 1.10 13.86 -2.22
CA ALA A 33 1.70 13.81 -3.55
C ALA A 33 2.58 15.04 -3.83
N ALA A 34 2.17 16.24 -3.39
CA ALA A 34 2.96 17.46 -3.53
C ALA A 34 4.29 17.37 -2.74
N LEU A 35 4.26 16.88 -1.50
CA LEU A 35 5.46 16.67 -0.70
C LEU A 35 6.44 15.71 -1.37
N VAL A 36 5.94 14.59 -1.84
CA VAL A 36 6.73 13.55 -2.50
C VAL A 36 7.32 14.00 -3.85
N ASN A 37 6.60 14.83 -4.60
CA ASN A 37 7.10 15.37 -5.86
C ASN A 37 8.15 16.46 -5.66
N ALA A 38 8.16 17.13 -4.51
CA ALA A 38 9.08 18.23 -4.22
C ALA A 38 10.46 17.74 -3.75
N GLN A 39 10.54 16.60 -3.07
CA GLN A 39 11.79 16.12 -2.46
C GLN A 39 11.77 14.59 -2.22
N PRO A 40 12.97 13.97 -2.03
CA PRO A 40 13.05 12.54 -1.69
C PRO A 40 12.25 12.20 -0.44
N LEU A 41 11.67 10.99 -0.40
CA LEU A 41 10.81 10.53 0.69
C LEU A 41 11.47 10.67 2.08
N GLU A 42 12.74 10.40 2.18
CA GLU A 42 13.50 10.52 3.44
C GLU A 42 13.53 11.95 4.00
N GLN A 43 13.39 12.97 3.14
CA GLN A 43 13.39 14.38 3.54
C GLN A 43 11.99 14.89 3.89
N CYS A 44 10.95 14.40 3.21
CA CYS A 44 9.57 14.80 3.48
C CYS A 44 8.79 13.82 4.38
N ALA A 45 9.42 12.74 4.83
CA ALA A 45 8.77 11.68 5.59
C ALA A 45 8.11 12.18 6.87
N GLU A 46 8.76 13.09 7.60
CA GLU A 46 8.22 13.65 8.84
C GLU A 46 6.99 14.52 8.59
N ASP A 47 6.99 15.32 7.51
CA ASP A 47 5.85 16.15 7.14
C ASP A 47 4.67 15.30 6.68
N ILE A 48 4.92 14.23 5.94
CA ILE A 48 3.90 13.24 5.59
C ILE A 48 3.30 12.61 6.84
N LEU A 49 4.12 12.18 7.79
CA LEU A 49 3.65 11.63 9.05
C LEU A 49 2.80 12.63 9.84
N ARG A 50 3.18 13.92 9.87
CA ARG A 50 2.38 14.97 10.53
C ARG A 50 1.00 15.11 9.89
N VAL A 51 0.92 15.12 8.57
CA VAL A 51 -0.35 15.16 7.85
C VAL A 51 -1.20 13.94 8.20
N MET A 52 -0.65 12.74 8.12
CA MET A 52 -1.37 11.51 8.41
C MET A 52 -1.80 11.40 9.87
N ALA A 53 -0.92 11.72 10.80
CA ALA A 53 -1.19 11.70 12.24
C ALA A 53 -2.29 12.69 12.63
N SER A 54 -2.32 13.88 12.00
CA SER A 54 -3.38 14.87 12.25
C SER A 54 -4.77 14.38 11.82
N VAL A 55 -4.85 13.58 10.75
CA VAL A 55 -6.10 12.94 10.28
C VAL A 55 -6.59 11.89 11.27
N LEU A 56 -5.65 11.12 11.82
CA LEU A 56 -5.94 10.05 12.76
C LEU A 56 -6.09 10.54 14.22
N GLY A 57 -5.96 11.85 14.46
CA GLY A 57 -6.10 12.44 15.78
C GLY A 57 -4.94 12.12 16.74
N THR A 58 -3.81 11.62 16.26
CA THR A 58 -2.67 11.25 17.09
C THR A 58 -1.45 12.17 16.89
N ASN A 59 -0.52 12.14 17.87
CA ASN A 59 0.79 12.78 17.78
C ASN A 59 1.94 11.76 17.71
N HIS A 60 1.62 10.47 17.63
CA HIS A 60 2.58 9.38 17.64
C HIS A 60 2.52 8.64 16.31
N ALA A 61 3.55 8.78 15.49
CA ALA A 61 3.62 8.14 14.18
C ALA A 61 5.05 7.73 13.86
N ALA A 62 5.21 6.67 13.08
CA ALA A 62 6.50 6.22 12.59
C ALA A 62 6.39 5.71 11.16
N LEU A 63 7.39 6.01 10.36
CA LEU A 63 7.61 5.46 9.03
C LEU A 63 8.82 4.51 9.10
N LEU A 64 8.60 3.25 8.80
CA LEU A 64 9.59 2.19 8.91
C LEU A 64 9.83 1.54 7.55
N ARG A 65 11.09 1.45 7.15
CA ARG A 65 11.53 0.72 5.97
C ARG A 65 11.80 -0.73 6.32
N TYR A 66 11.22 -1.64 5.57
CA TYR A 66 11.46 -3.08 5.71
C TYR A 66 12.52 -3.55 4.72
N GLN A 67 13.57 -4.20 5.22
CA GLN A 67 14.61 -4.77 4.38
C GLN A 67 15.26 -5.98 5.10
N SER A 68 15.33 -7.11 4.42
CA SER A 68 16.03 -8.32 4.91
C SER A 68 15.62 -8.75 6.33
N GLY A 69 14.31 -8.77 6.62
CA GLY A 69 13.78 -9.20 7.93
C GLY A 69 13.89 -8.17 9.05
N ARG A 70 14.30 -6.94 8.74
CA ARG A 70 14.46 -5.83 9.70
C ARG A 70 13.64 -4.62 9.29
N LEU A 71 13.18 -3.91 10.29
CA LEU A 71 12.57 -2.59 10.17
C LEU A 71 13.58 -1.53 10.56
N THR A 72 13.70 -0.48 9.77
CA THR A 72 14.54 0.69 10.09
C THR A 72 13.63 1.92 10.16
N CYS A 73 13.65 2.64 11.27
CA CYS A 73 12.91 3.89 11.41
C CYS A 73 13.53 4.96 10.52
N VAL A 74 12.70 5.51 9.62
CA VAL A 74 13.09 6.56 8.67
C VAL A 74 12.69 7.92 9.20
N ALA A 75 11.49 8.03 9.75
CA ALA A 75 10.97 9.22 10.39
C ALA A 75 10.03 8.84 11.53
N GLY A 76 9.90 9.71 12.53
CA GLY A 76 9.04 9.45 13.67
C GLY A 76 8.56 10.73 14.36
N LEU A 77 7.37 10.65 14.96
CA LEU A 77 6.73 11.69 15.75
C LEU A 77 6.42 11.14 17.15
N GLY A 78 6.47 12.01 18.14
CA GLY A 78 6.15 11.65 19.54
C GLY A 78 7.07 10.56 20.07
N HIS A 79 6.50 9.46 20.58
CA HIS A 79 7.25 8.34 21.16
C HIS A 79 7.76 7.33 20.12
N ALA A 80 7.87 7.72 18.85
CA ALA A 80 8.47 6.85 17.83
C ALA A 80 9.95 6.54 18.15
N PRO A 81 10.47 5.41 17.67
CA PRO A 81 11.88 5.11 17.75
C PRO A 81 12.72 6.21 17.08
N PRO A 82 13.92 6.50 17.60
CA PRO A 82 14.84 7.42 16.91
C PRO A 82 15.09 6.99 15.47
N THR A 83 15.27 7.97 14.58
CA THR A 83 15.64 7.71 13.18
C THR A 83 16.88 6.83 13.08
N LYS A 84 16.91 5.94 12.09
CA LYS A 84 17.94 4.91 11.85
C LYS A 84 17.96 3.77 12.88
N THR A 85 17.08 3.78 13.90
CA THR A 85 16.91 2.61 14.77
C THR A 85 16.50 1.41 13.93
N ARG A 86 17.21 0.29 14.12
CA ARG A 86 16.92 -0.99 13.48
C ARG A 86 16.31 -1.94 14.49
N MET A 87 15.17 -2.51 14.14
CA MET A 87 14.47 -3.51 14.94
C MET A 87 14.16 -4.75 14.11
N PRO A 88 14.15 -5.95 14.70
CA PRO A 88 13.71 -7.14 14.01
C PRO A 88 12.20 -7.06 13.74
N ALA A 89 11.74 -7.63 12.62
CA ALA A 89 10.32 -7.78 12.35
C ALA A 89 9.77 -8.95 13.18
N GLN A 90 9.41 -8.68 14.45
CA GLN A 90 8.95 -9.69 15.43
C GLN A 90 7.42 -9.74 15.57
N GLY A 91 6.95 -10.78 16.23
CA GLY A 91 5.55 -10.94 16.59
C GLY A 91 4.66 -11.16 15.36
N TYR A 92 3.52 -10.45 15.26
CA TYR A 92 2.60 -10.59 14.13
C TYR A 92 3.03 -9.80 12.88
N LEU A 93 4.10 -9.00 12.93
CA LEU A 93 4.68 -8.42 11.73
C LEU A 93 4.89 -9.45 10.62
N PRO A 94 5.37 -10.68 10.88
CA PRO A 94 5.40 -11.73 9.85
C PRO A 94 4.03 -12.03 9.24
N SER A 95 2.94 -11.92 10.01
CA SER A 95 1.57 -12.11 9.49
C SER A 95 1.12 -10.96 8.61
N LEU A 96 1.46 -9.71 8.97
CA LEU A 96 1.22 -8.55 8.11
C LEU A 96 2.03 -8.63 6.82
N LEU A 97 3.26 -9.11 6.92
CA LEU A 97 4.13 -9.34 5.76
C LEU A 97 3.56 -10.41 4.81
N LYS A 98 2.80 -11.37 5.35
CA LYS A 98 2.12 -12.40 4.57
C LYS A 98 0.82 -11.91 3.94
N TYR A 99 0.13 -10.94 4.57
CA TYR A 99 -1.15 -10.40 4.13
C TYR A 99 -1.08 -8.86 4.02
N PRO A 100 -0.45 -8.32 2.96
CA PRO A 100 -0.08 -6.91 2.87
C PRO A 100 -1.23 -5.92 2.64
N ALA A 101 -2.47 -6.39 2.59
CA ALA A 101 -3.60 -5.55 2.18
C ALA A 101 -4.41 -4.93 3.33
N ALA A 102 -4.14 -5.28 4.60
CA ALA A 102 -4.98 -4.85 5.72
C ALA A 102 -4.22 -4.00 6.73
N ALA A 103 -4.77 -2.83 7.06
CA ALA A 103 -4.36 -2.11 8.26
C ALA A 103 -4.77 -2.93 9.50
N LEU A 104 -3.88 -3.02 10.48
CA LEU A 104 -4.12 -3.77 11.70
C LEU A 104 -4.13 -2.84 12.91
N LEU A 105 -5.29 -2.76 13.59
CA LEU A 105 -5.42 -2.11 14.88
C LEU A 105 -5.18 -3.13 15.99
N ARG A 106 -4.38 -2.76 16.99
CA ARG A 106 -4.09 -3.56 18.19
C ARG A 106 -4.59 -2.90 19.45
N HIS A 107 -5.07 -3.77 20.37
CA HIS A 107 -5.44 -3.42 21.74
C HIS A 107 -5.52 -4.68 22.61
N PRO A 108 -5.06 -4.68 23.87
CA PRO A 108 -4.04 -3.76 24.41
C PRO A 108 -2.66 -4.01 23.81
N VAL A 109 -1.76 -3.07 23.95
CA VAL A 109 -0.36 -3.23 23.51
C VAL A 109 0.39 -4.00 24.57
N ASP A 110 0.26 -5.32 24.59
CA ASP A 110 0.97 -6.19 25.55
C ASP A 110 2.47 -6.25 25.27
N GLN A 111 2.87 -5.99 24.05
CA GLN A 111 4.27 -5.90 23.63
C GLN A 111 4.40 -4.70 22.69
N ALA A 112 5.12 -3.69 23.12
CA ALA A 112 5.44 -2.55 22.31
C ALA A 112 6.23 -3.00 21.07
N TRP A 113 5.69 -2.74 19.88
CA TRP A 113 6.31 -3.23 18.67
C TRP A 113 7.10 -2.16 17.95
N VAL A 114 6.48 -1.01 17.79
CA VAL A 114 7.08 0.16 17.18
C VAL A 114 7.32 1.21 18.24
N PHE A 115 6.33 1.51 19.07
CA PHE A 115 6.40 2.54 20.10
C PHE A 115 6.73 1.92 21.45
N MET A 116 7.84 2.35 22.04
CA MET A 116 8.31 1.86 23.35
C MET A 116 7.85 2.80 24.48
N SER A 117 6.55 2.94 24.67
CA SER A 117 5.98 3.75 25.74
C SER A 117 4.84 3.02 26.44
N ALA A 118 4.87 2.98 27.77
CA ALA A 118 3.82 2.37 28.59
C ALA A 118 2.50 3.14 28.55
N ASP A 119 2.53 4.40 28.14
CA ASP A 119 1.35 5.26 28.06
C ASP A 119 0.51 5.02 26.79
N LEU A 120 1.07 4.31 25.81
CA LEU A 120 0.39 4.01 24.55
C LEU A 120 -0.29 2.65 24.64
N GLN A 121 -1.60 2.61 24.40
CA GLN A 121 -2.40 1.39 24.51
C GLN A 121 -2.84 0.85 23.14
N TYR A 122 -2.84 1.69 22.12
CA TYR A 122 -3.31 1.34 20.79
C TYR A 122 -2.27 1.63 19.73
N GLU A 123 -2.10 0.69 18.84
CA GLU A 123 -1.29 0.84 17.62
C GLU A 123 -2.12 0.51 16.39
N LEU A 124 -2.06 1.39 15.38
CA LEU A 124 -2.54 1.14 14.03
C LEU A 124 -1.33 0.95 13.12
N ILE A 125 -1.21 -0.22 12.52
CA ILE A 125 -0.13 -0.54 11.59
C ILE A 125 -0.69 -0.69 10.18
N VAL A 126 -0.13 0.05 9.24
CA VAL A 126 -0.51 0.04 7.83
C VAL A 126 0.68 -0.46 7.02
N PRO A 127 0.59 -1.66 6.43
CA PRO A 127 1.63 -2.18 5.56
C PRO A 127 1.82 -1.31 4.32
N MET A 128 3.05 -1.04 3.96
CA MET A 128 3.43 -0.38 2.72
C MET A 128 3.85 -1.46 1.72
N ALA A 129 2.93 -1.81 0.83
CA ALA A 129 3.13 -2.86 -0.15
C ALA A 129 3.08 -2.31 -1.58
N TYR A 130 3.98 -2.80 -2.43
CA TYR A 130 4.00 -2.51 -3.86
C TYR A 130 4.27 -3.79 -4.64
N ALA A 131 3.45 -4.06 -5.65
CA ALA A 131 3.54 -5.27 -6.48
C ALA A 131 3.65 -6.57 -5.66
N GLY A 132 2.87 -6.68 -4.56
CA GLY A 132 2.85 -7.86 -3.69
C GLY A 132 4.04 -7.97 -2.71
N HIS A 133 4.94 -6.99 -2.67
CA HIS A 133 6.07 -6.95 -1.75
C HIS A 133 5.93 -5.83 -0.74
N ILE A 134 6.17 -6.15 0.53
CA ILE A 134 6.22 -5.15 1.58
C ILE A 134 7.58 -4.46 1.55
N THR A 135 7.56 -3.13 1.47
CA THR A 135 8.73 -2.25 1.49
C THR A 135 8.88 -1.53 2.83
N GLY A 136 7.80 -1.46 3.60
CA GLY A 136 7.79 -0.78 4.88
C GLY A 136 6.47 -0.87 5.63
N LEU A 137 6.36 -0.09 6.69
CA LEU A 137 5.18 0.05 7.52
C LEU A 137 5.00 1.52 7.90
N LEU A 138 3.75 1.97 7.94
CA LEU A 138 3.33 3.14 8.69
C LEU A 138 2.74 2.66 10.02
N ALA A 139 3.14 3.26 11.11
CA ALA A 139 2.63 2.96 12.44
C ALA A 139 2.14 4.24 13.11
N PHE A 140 1.00 4.16 13.78
CA PHE A 140 0.38 5.23 14.55
C PHE A 140 0.00 4.68 15.92
N ALA A 141 0.10 5.49 16.97
CA ALA A 141 -0.25 5.04 18.31
C ALA A 141 -1.02 6.11 19.08
N ALA A 142 -1.80 5.67 20.07
CA ALA A 142 -2.53 6.55 20.95
C ALA A 142 -2.69 5.94 22.35
N PRO A 143 -2.82 6.77 23.42
CA PRO A 143 -3.07 6.31 24.77
C PRO A 143 -4.48 5.76 24.97
N ALA A 144 -5.45 6.18 24.17
CA ALA A 144 -6.83 5.67 24.22
C ALA A 144 -7.42 5.47 22.83
N VAL A 145 -8.35 4.52 22.69
CA VAL A 145 -9.04 4.24 21.42
C VAL A 145 -9.82 5.44 20.89
N THR A 146 -10.35 6.25 21.80
CA THR A 146 -11.10 7.46 21.46
C THR A 146 -10.26 8.56 20.83
N GLU A 147 -8.93 8.44 20.92
CA GLU A 147 -7.99 9.39 20.33
C GLU A 147 -7.54 8.97 18.93
N LEU A 148 -7.55 7.65 18.64
CA LEU A 148 -7.45 7.16 17.27
C LEU A 148 -8.87 7.13 16.70
N GLU A 149 -9.20 8.06 15.82
CA GLU A 149 -10.38 7.92 14.98
C GLU A 149 -10.22 6.63 14.17
N LEU A 150 -10.89 5.56 14.64
CA LEU A 150 -10.91 4.28 13.92
C LEU A 150 -11.37 4.54 12.49
N PRO A 151 -10.58 4.14 11.50
CA PRO A 151 -10.83 4.55 10.15
C PRO A 151 -12.19 4.03 9.68
N SER A 152 -13.10 4.95 9.34
CA SER A 152 -14.20 4.65 8.44
C SER A 152 -13.63 3.98 7.18
N SER A 153 -14.46 3.29 6.41
CA SER A 153 -14.01 2.63 5.17
C SER A 153 -13.24 3.58 4.24
N SER A 154 -13.59 4.87 4.23
CA SER A 154 -12.89 5.90 3.44
C SER A 154 -11.48 6.17 3.96
N VAL A 155 -11.29 6.28 5.27
CA VAL A 155 -9.96 6.51 5.87
C VAL A 155 -9.07 5.28 5.69
N GLN A 156 -9.61 4.06 5.79
CA GLN A 156 -8.85 2.84 5.48
C GLN A 156 -8.36 2.82 4.03
N LEU A 157 -9.23 3.16 3.08
CA LEU A 157 -8.88 3.26 1.67
C LEU A 157 -7.80 4.33 1.44
N TRP A 158 -7.94 5.49 2.08
CA TRP A 158 -6.96 6.55 2.01
C TRP A 158 -5.59 6.12 2.56
N LEU A 159 -5.56 5.52 3.76
CA LEU A 159 -4.33 5.02 4.37
C LEU A 159 -3.62 3.99 3.48
N SER A 160 -4.37 3.03 2.94
CA SER A 160 -3.80 2.00 2.06
C SER A 160 -3.30 2.59 0.74
N THR A 161 -3.99 3.60 0.21
CA THR A 161 -3.57 4.31 -1.01
C THR A 161 -2.27 5.07 -0.78
N VAL A 162 -2.17 5.86 0.29
CA VAL A 162 -0.93 6.56 0.66
C VAL A 162 0.20 5.56 0.91
N ALA A 163 -0.06 4.51 1.68
CA ALA A 163 0.94 3.47 1.96
C ALA A 163 1.47 2.82 0.68
N THR A 164 0.61 2.55 -0.30
CA THR A 164 1.00 2.00 -1.61
C THR A 164 1.84 2.98 -2.42
N LEU A 165 1.47 4.27 -2.44
CA LEU A 165 2.25 5.31 -3.11
C LEU A 165 3.65 5.43 -2.51
N LEU A 166 3.76 5.52 -1.18
CA LEU A 166 5.03 5.59 -0.48
C LEU A 166 5.88 4.33 -0.68
N ALA A 167 5.24 3.15 -0.70
CA ALA A 167 5.91 1.89 -1.00
C ALA A 167 6.58 1.89 -2.38
N GLY A 168 5.90 2.46 -3.38
CA GLY A 168 6.42 2.59 -4.75
C GLY A 168 7.67 3.46 -4.84
N LEU A 169 7.80 4.46 -3.97
CA LEU A 169 8.95 5.37 -3.95
C LEU A 169 10.22 4.74 -3.37
N TRP A 170 10.06 3.76 -2.48
CA TRP A 170 11.20 3.05 -1.89
C TRP A 170 11.75 1.92 -2.74
N GLN A 171 11.25 1.76 -3.93
CA GLN A 171 11.83 0.79 -4.86
C GLN A 171 13.18 1.33 -5.36
N ASP A 172 14.24 0.73 -4.84
CA ASP A 172 15.54 0.88 -5.47
C ASP A 172 15.52 0.24 -6.88
N GLY A 173 16.38 0.70 -7.77
CA GLY A 173 16.46 0.22 -9.15
C GLY A 173 16.62 -1.32 -9.24
N THR A 174 17.21 -1.94 -8.22
CA THR A 174 17.43 -3.39 -8.12
C THR A 174 16.13 -4.13 -7.87
N THR A 175 15.28 -3.64 -6.96
CA THR A 175 13.96 -4.24 -6.68
C THR A 175 13.05 -4.06 -7.89
N ARG A 176 13.03 -2.87 -8.50
CA ARG A 176 12.26 -2.58 -9.72
C ARG A 176 12.69 -3.48 -10.88
N ARG A 177 13.99 -3.70 -11.05
CA ARG A 177 14.55 -4.60 -12.06
C ARG A 177 14.14 -6.05 -11.80
N ARG A 178 14.27 -6.56 -10.56
CA ARG A 178 13.86 -7.92 -10.19
C ARG A 178 12.36 -8.16 -10.43
N LEU A 179 11.50 -7.21 -10.06
CA LEU A 179 10.07 -7.30 -10.32
C LEU A 179 9.75 -7.34 -11.80
N SER A 180 10.44 -6.49 -12.59
CA SER A 180 10.32 -6.50 -14.05
C SER A 180 10.81 -7.81 -14.67
N GLU A 181 11.95 -8.35 -14.21
CA GLU A 181 12.49 -9.63 -14.66
C GLU A 181 11.55 -10.79 -14.32
N ARG A 182 10.98 -10.81 -13.11
CA ARG A 182 9.98 -11.81 -12.70
C ARG A 182 8.71 -11.72 -13.54
N ALA A 183 8.16 -10.53 -13.71
CA ALA A 183 7.00 -10.32 -14.57
C ALA A 183 7.25 -10.78 -16.02
N GLN A 184 8.42 -10.48 -16.56
CA GLN A 184 8.82 -10.95 -17.87
C GLN A 184 8.96 -12.48 -17.92
N GLN A 185 9.50 -13.11 -16.87
CA GLN A 185 9.61 -14.55 -16.77
C GLN A 185 8.23 -15.21 -16.73
N GLU A 186 7.32 -14.70 -15.92
CA GLU A 186 5.94 -15.17 -15.85
C GLU A 186 5.22 -15.03 -17.20
N LEU A 187 5.40 -13.90 -17.90
CA LEU A 187 4.89 -13.71 -19.27
C LEU A 187 5.46 -14.71 -20.28
N ARG A 188 6.71 -15.13 -20.12
CA ARG A 188 7.34 -16.13 -21.01
C ARG A 188 6.77 -17.53 -20.82
N LEU A 189 6.21 -17.86 -19.65
CA LEU A 189 5.52 -19.13 -19.40
C LEU A 189 4.22 -19.26 -20.21
N LEU A 190 3.61 -18.11 -20.54
CA LEU A 190 2.34 -18.07 -21.26
C LEU A 190 2.56 -18.03 -22.78
N THR A 191 1.79 -18.83 -23.50
CA THR A 191 1.70 -18.73 -24.96
C THR A 191 1.06 -17.39 -25.37
N PRO A 192 1.24 -16.93 -26.62
CA PRO A 192 0.55 -15.74 -27.11
C PRO A 192 -0.96 -15.80 -26.90
N ARG A 193 -1.55 -16.98 -27.11
CA ARG A 193 -3.00 -17.18 -26.95
C ARG A 193 -3.46 -17.11 -25.49
N GLU A 194 -2.68 -17.65 -24.58
CA GLU A 194 -2.96 -17.55 -23.15
C GLU A 194 -2.85 -16.11 -22.64
N ARG A 195 -1.90 -15.32 -23.17
CA ARG A 195 -1.80 -13.88 -22.88
C ARG A 195 -3.00 -13.10 -23.38
N GLU A 196 -3.51 -13.38 -24.58
CA GLU A 196 -4.74 -12.78 -25.08
C GLU A 196 -5.94 -13.13 -24.20
N VAL A 197 -6.13 -14.40 -23.87
CA VAL A 197 -7.21 -14.83 -22.95
C VAL A 197 -7.07 -14.11 -21.61
N MET A 198 -5.86 -14.05 -21.05
CA MET A 198 -5.60 -13.41 -19.75
C MET A 198 -5.92 -11.89 -19.79
N SER A 199 -5.65 -11.20 -20.91
CA SER A 199 -6.00 -9.78 -21.05
C SER A 199 -7.51 -9.51 -21.01
N PHE A 200 -8.33 -10.45 -21.46
CA PHE A 200 -9.79 -10.34 -21.36
C PHE A 200 -10.33 -10.65 -19.97
N LEU A 201 -9.58 -11.41 -19.16
CA LEU A 201 -9.96 -11.65 -17.75
C LEU A 201 -9.96 -10.36 -16.94
N THR A 202 -9.05 -9.41 -17.21
CA THR A 202 -9.02 -8.10 -16.54
C THR A 202 -10.30 -7.29 -16.75
N LYS A 203 -10.98 -7.53 -17.88
CA LYS A 203 -12.24 -6.86 -18.25
C LYS A 203 -13.48 -7.60 -17.73
N GLY A 204 -13.31 -8.64 -16.90
CA GLY A 204 -14.41 -9.44 -16.34
C GLY A 204 -15.20 -10.27 -17.37
N MET A 205 -14.67 -10.50 -18.58
CA MET A 205 -15.40 -11.16 -19.66
C MET A 205 -15.63 -12.64 -19.38
N SER A 206 -16.83 -13.16 -19.66
CA SER A 206 -17.12 -14.60 -19.60
C SER A 206 -16.39 -15.39 -20.68
N ASN A 207 -16.19 -16.71 -20.45
CA ASN A 207 -15.56 -17.58 -21.46
C ASN A 207 -16.27 -17.54 -22.81
N ARG A 208 -17.60 -17.42 -22.81
CA ARG A 208 -18.39 -17.29 -24.04
C ARG A 208 -18.05 -15.99 -24.80
N ARG A 209 -17.97 -14.87 -24.08
CA ARG A 209 -17.63 -13.58 -24.70
C ARG A 209 -16.19 -13.56 -25.25
N ILE A 210 -15.25 -14.17 -24.51
CA ILE A 210 -13.86 -14.32 -24.97
C ILE A 210 -13.80 -15.22 -26.19
N ALA A 211 -14.56 -16.32 -26.22
CA ALA A 211 -14.64 -17.25 -27.32
C ALA A 211 -15.14 -16.55 -28.61
N ASP A 212 -16.20 -15.75 -28.51
CA ASP A 212 -16.75 -14.96 -29.62
C ASP A 212 -15.71 -13.99 -30.20
N LEU A 213 -14.96 -13.28 -29.32
CA LEU A 213 -13.92 -12.34 -29.75
C LEU A 213 -12.70 -13.01 -30.40
N LEU A 214 -12.38 -14.22 -29.95
CA LEU A 214 -11.19 -14.94 -30.37
C LEU A 214 -11.47 -15.96 -31.49
N GLY A 215 -12.73 -16.14 -31.91
CA GLY A 215 -13.13 -17.09 -32.93
C GLY A 215 -12.89 -18.56 -32.56
N ILE A 216 -13.05 -18.93 -31.28
CA ILE A 216 -12.83 -20.28 -30.75
C ILE A 216 -14.02 -20.74 -29.90
N SER A 217 -14.03 -21.99 -29.44
CA SER A 217 -15.09 -22.49 -28.56
C SER A 217 -14.93 -22.00 -27.11
N ALA A 218 -16.04 -21.85 -26.38
CA ALA A 218 -15.99 -21.54 -24.94
C ALA A 218 -15.27 -22.63 -24.14
N GLY A 219 -15.30 -23.88 -24.58
CA GLY A 219 -14.52 -24.97 -24.01
C GLY A 219 -13.03 -24.77 -24.18
N THR A 220 -12.58 -24.32 -25.35
CA THR A 220 -11.18 -24.00 -25.63
C THR A 220 -10.70 -22.84 -24.71
N VAL A 221 -11.53 -21.81 -24.50
CA VAL A 221 -11.20 -20.73 -23.54
C VAL A 221 -11.06 -21.26 -22.12
N LYS A 222 -11.96 -22.16 -21.69
CA LYS A 222 -11.86 -22.81 -20.38
C LYS A 222 -10.51 -23.53 -20.22
N THR A 223 -10.10 -24.31 -21.20
CA THR A 223 -8.81 -25.00 -21.20
C THR A 223 -7.63 -24.01 -21.13
N HIS A 224 -7.69 -22.90 -21.87
CA HIS A 224 -6.65 -21.86 -21.74
C HIS A 224 -6.58 -21.27 -20.34
N VAL A 225 -7.73 -20.99 -19.70
CA VAL A 225 -7.77 -20.50 -18.32
C VAL A 225 -7.14 -21.52 -17.36
N GLU A 226 -7.49 -22.80 -17.46
CA GLU A 226 -6.91 -23.88 -16.64
C GLU A 226 -5.38 -23.95 -16.81
N HIS A 227 -4.88 -23.85 -18.04
CA HIS A 227 -3.44 -23.81 -18.30
C HIS A 227 -2.77 -22.57 -17.69
N ILE A 228 -3.41 -21.38 -17.78
CA ILE A 228 -2.90 -20.15 -17.16
C ILE A 228 -2.78 -20.33 -15.64
N LEU A 229 -3.85 -20.83 -14.99
CA LEU A 229 -3.86 -21.08 -13.55
C LEU A 229 -2.73 -22.03 -13.13
N SER A 230 -2.58 -23.15 -13.87
CA SER A 230 -1.52 -24.12 -13.60
C SER A 230 -0.12 -23.54 -13.80
N LYS A 231 0.14 -22.84 -14.92
CA LYS A 231 1.47 -22.29 -15.24
C LYS A 231 1.91 -21.18 -14.28
N LEU A 232 0.98 -20.35 -13.83
CA LEU A 232 1.25 -19.26 -12.92
C LEU A 232 0.98 -19.61 -11.44
N GLN A 233 0.58 -20.86 -11.16
CA GLN A 233 0.26 -21.37 -9.82
C GLN A 233 -0.79 -20.50 -9.11
N LEU A 234 -1.87 -20.21 -9.81
CA LEU A 234 -2.98 -19.39 -9.31
C LEU A 234 -4.16 -20.30 -8.93
N ASP A 235 -4.89 -19.92 -7.87
CA ASP A 235 -5.96 -20.76 -7.31
C ASP A 235 -7.25 -20.66 -8.13
N ASP A 236 -7.56 -19.47 -8.66
CA ASP A 236 -8.82 -19.22 -9.34
C ASP A 236 -8.72 -18.13 -10.43
N ARG A 237 -9.85 -17.94 -11.13
CA ARG A 237 -10.01 -16.95 -12.18
C ARG A 237 -9.83 -15.51 -11.70
N ALA A 238 -10.23 -15.18 -10.46
CA ALA A 238 -10.10 -13.84 -9.91
C ALA A 238 -8.62 -13.52 -9.66
N HIS A 239 -7.86 -14.49 -9.14
CA HIS A 239 -6.41 -14.38 -9.05
C HIS A 239 -5.74 -14.22 -10.42
N ALA A 240 -6.22 -14.92 -11.46
CA ALA A 240 -5.70 -14.75 -12.82
C ALA A 240 -5.98 -13.34 -13.36
N ALA A 241 -7.17 -12.78 -13.10
CA ALA A 241 -7.50 -11.41 -13.50
C ALA A 241 -6.64 -10.37 -12.77
N ALA A 242 -6.45 -10.50 -11.45
CA ALA A 242 -5.57 -9.64 -10.66
C ALA A 242 -4.12 -9.72 -11.16
N LYS A 243 -3.62 -10.93 -11.43
CA LYS A 243 -2.28 -11.16 -11.97
C LYS A 243 -2.09 -10.56 -13.36
N ALA A 244 -3.12 -10.59 -14.19
CA ALA A 244 -3.08 -9.97 -15.52
C ALA A 244 -2.93 -8.44 -15.45
N VAL A 245 -3.55 -7.79 -14.44
CA VAL A 245 -3.37 -6.36 -14.18
C VAL A 245 -1.93 -6.08 -13.73
N GLU A 246 -1.39 -6.90 -12.82
CA GLU A 246 0.01 -6.81 -12.36
C GLU A 246 1.00 -6.90 -13.54
N LEU A 247 0.75 -7.86 -14.46
CA LEU A 247 1.55 -8.07 -15.66
C LEU A 247 1.27 -7.07 -16.80
N LYS A 248 0.39 -6.08 -16.58
CA LYS A 248 -0.03 -5.04 -17.54
C LYS A 248 -0.61 -5.60 -18.83
N LEU A 249 -1.25 -6.77 -18.81
CA LEU A 249 -1.86 -7.42 -19.96
C LEU A 249 -3.22 -6.84 -20.37
N GLY A 250 -3.71 -5.79 -19.75
CA GLY A 250 -4.99 -5.17 -20.08
C GLY A 250 -4.90 -3.74 -20.60
N SER A 251 -3.70 -3.20 -20.69
CA SER A 251 -3.42 -1.81 -21.08
C SER A 251 -2.99 -1.76 -22.55
N SER A 252 -3.88 -2.10 -23.47
CA SER A 252 -3.74 -1.68 -24.87
C SER A 252 -4.77 -0.60 -25.11
N GLU A 253 -4.30 0.58 -25.48
CA GLU A 253 -5.07 1.72 -25.96
C GLU A 253 -6.18 1.33 -26.94
#